data_dac4fd2ec49d633be678129ff764d348
#
_entry.id   dac4fd2ec49d633be678129ff764d348
#
_cell.length_a   1.000
_cell.length_b   1.000
_cell.length_c   1.000
_cell.angle_alpha   90.00
_cell.angle_beta   90.00
_cell.angle_gamma   90.00
#
_symmetry.space_group_name_H-M   'P 1'
#
loop_
_entity.id
_entity.type
_entity.pdbx_description
1 polymer ?
#
loop_
_entity_poly.entity_id
_entity_poly.type
_entity_poly.pdbx_seq_one_letter_code
_entity_poly.pdbx_strand_id
1 'polypeptide(L)'
;RTLHYSDYRQVHFSITQALRFPENQEIDLLSCITANDCIDGDVTPFVTFDGDKELLEGEPKKGIYECTLNVTNSVGFTTSLPISVEIYEDSYDERNKRPELVLNQYVTYLKKGQDFNANTYLDHVVEDGEKKIEDTASGDSSEEQNQISKDVIPLSSIEITSKVNTEKKGIYTVNYRYTSEETGYDCNANLIVVVE
;
A
#
# COMPACT_ATOMS: atom_id res chain seq x y z
N ARG A 1 -10.92 -32.98 6.36
CA ARG A 1 -9.55 -32.73 5.86
C ARG A 1 -8.64 -32.58 7.09
N THR A 2 -7.61 -33.39 7.20
CA THR A 2 -6.63 -33.25 8.29
C THR A 2 -5.60 -32.25 7.84
N LEU A 3 -5.48 -31.12 8.56
CA LEU A 3 -4.40 -30.16 8.36
C LEU A 3 -3.19 -30.63 9.18
N HIS A 4 -2.03 -30.73 8.54
CA HIS A 4 -0.78 -30.93 9.24
C HIS A 4 -0.25 -29.59 9.74
N TYR A 5 0.34 -29.55 10.93
CA TYR A 5 0.90 -28.35 11.54
C TYR A 5 1.96 -27.65 10.64
N SER A 6 2.62 -28.42 9.77
CA SER A 6 3.57 -27.93 8.77
C SER A 6 2.92 -27.13 7.63
N ASP A 7 1.60 -27.21 7.47
CA ASP A 7 0.85 -26.56 6.38
C ASP A 7 0.20 -25.25 6.82
N TYR A 8 0.36 -24.89 8.10
CA TYR A 8 -0.17 -23.64 8.62
C TYR A 8 0.61 -22.44 8.04
N ARG A 9 -0.12 -21.49 7.54
CA ARG A 9 0.39 -20.18 7.14
C ARG A 9 -0.23 -19.12 8.03
N GLN A 10 0.53 -18.08 8.32
CA GLN A 10 0.01 -16.91 9.03
C GLN A 10 -1.14 -16.27 8.25
N VAL A 11 -1.99 -15.52 8.97
CA VAL A 11 -3.05 -14.73 8.32
C VAL A 11 -2.42 -13.75 7.33
N HIS A 12 -2.97 -13.71 6.13
CA HIS A 12 -2.60 -12.74 5.12
C HIS A 12 -3.56 -11.55 5.15
N PHE A 13 -3.00 -10.36 5.37
CA PHE A 13 -3.71 -9.10 5.24
C PHE A 13 -3.64 -8.60 3.81
N SER A 14 -4.70 -7.93 3.35
CA SER A 14 -4.68 -7.14 2.13
C SER A 14 -5.12 -5.71 2.46
N ILE A 15 -4.45 -4.73 1.87
CA ILE A 15 -4.78 -3.32 1.98
C ILE A 15 -5.10 -2.85 0.56
N THR A 16 -6.31 -2.32 0.37
CA THR A 16 -6.89 -2.06 -0.95
C THR A 16 -6.58 -0.68 -1.52
N GLN A 17 -6.09 0.23 -0.67
CA GLN A 17 -5.74 1.59 -1.04
C GLN A 17 -4.63 2.13 -0.15
N ALA A 18 -4.03 3.25 -0.53
CA ALA A 18 -3.10 3.97 0.34
C ALA A 18 -3.81 4.36 1.66
N LEU A 19 -3.17 4.10 2.79
CA LEU A 19 -3.69 4.48 4.11
C LEU A 19 -3.39 5.97 4.36
N ARG A 20 -4.13 6.82 3.67
CA ARG A 20 -3.97 8.26 3.66
C ARG A 20 -5.34 8.92 3.75
N PHE A 21 -5.56 9.72 4.78
CA PHE A 21 -6.86 10.31 5.12
C PHE A 21 -6.70 11.79 5.46
N PRO A 22 -7.76 12.61 5.24
CA PRO A 22 -7.75 14.00 5.66
C PRO A 22 -7.84 14.12 7.19
N GLU A 23 -7.27 15.19 7.74
CA GLU A 23 -7.42 15.52 9.16
C GLU A 23 -8.86 15.90 9.54
N ASN A 24 -9.15 15.92 10.85
CA ASN A 24 -10.44 16.34 11.41
C ASN A 24 -11.65 15.51 10.94
N GLN A 25 -11.42 14.26 10.57
CA GLN A 25 -12.45 13.32 10.16
C GLN A 25 -12.27 11.98 10.88
N GLU A 26 -13.37 11.29 11.14
CA GLU A 26 -13.35 9.91 11.59
C GLU A 26 -12.84 8.99 10.47
N ILE A 27 -11.93 8.09 10.81
CA ILE A 27 -11.28 7.20 9.86
C ILE A 27 -11.77 5.78 10.05
N ASP A 28 -12.29 5.18 8.98
CA ASP A 28 -12.64 3.76 8.94
C ASP A 28 -11.50 2.96 8.29
N LEU A 29 -10.49 2.59 9.08
CA LEU A 29 -9.37 1.75 8.62
C LEU A 29 -9.82 0.36 8.20
N LEU A 30 -10.86 -0.21 8.83
CA LEU A 30 -11.35 -1.56 8.51
C LEU A 30 -11.93 -1.65 7.10
N SER A 31 -12.48 -0.57 6.56
CA SER A 31 -13.00 -0.57 5.19
C SER A 31 -11.93 -0.77 4.12
N CYS A 32 -10.67 -0.49 4.47
CA CYS A 32 -9.51 -0.59 3.58
C CYS A 32 -8.74 -1.90 3.72
N ILE A 33 -9.10 -2.75 4.71
CA ILE A 33 -8.30 -3.91 5.12
C ILE A 33 -9.16 -5.16 5.08
N THR A 34 -8.58 -6.24 4.58
CA THR A 34 -9.12 -7.59 4.71
C THR A 34 -8.07 -8.52 5.27
N ALA A 35 -8.50 -9.60 5.93
CA ALA A 35 -7.62 -10.60 6.51
C ALA A 35 -8.15 -12.00 6.22
N ASN A 36 -7.29 -12.88 5.71
CA ASN A 36 -7.65 -14.24 5.36
C ASN A 36 -6.72 -15.26 6.01
N ASP A 37 -7.30 -16.22 6.73
CA ASP A 37 -6.60 -17.32 7.38
C ASP A 37 -6.80 -18.63 6.61
N CYS A 38 -5.79 -19.47 6.55
CA CYS A 38 -5.86 -20.74 5.82
C CYS A 38 -6.78 -21.79 6.49
N ILE A 39 -7.12 -21.61 7.76
CA ILE A 39 -8.01 -22.50 8.54
C ILE A 39 -9.43 -21.95 8.57
N ASP A 40 -9.57 -20.66 8.95
CA ASP A 40 -10.85 -20.02 9.26
C ASP A 40 -11.44 -19.25 8.05
N GLY A 41 -10.67 -19.02 6.99
CA GLY A 41 -11.07 -18.21 5.85
C GLY A 41 -11.03 -16.72 6.17
N ASP A 42 -12.11 -15.99 5.88
CA ASP A 42 -12.20 -14.55 6.17
C ASP A 42 -12.29 -14.29 7.68
N VAL A 43 -11.24 -13.67 8.21
CA VAL A 43 -11.12 -13.25 9.60
C VAL A 43 -11.11 -11.73 9.76
N THR A 44 -11.45 -10.99 8.73
CA THR A 44 -11.55 -9.52 8.72
C THR A 44 -12.35 -8.97 9.91
N PRO A 45 -13.52 -9.53 10.27
CA PRO A 45 -14.31 -9.04 11.41
C PRO A 45 -13.62 -9.15 12.77
N PHE A 46 -12.54 -9.91 12.87
CA PHE A 46 -11.77 -10.12 14.10
C PHE A 46 -10.47 -9.33 14.14
N VAL A 47 -10.20 -8.52 13.11
CA VAL A 47 -9.04 -7.61 13.09
C VAL A 47 -9.21 -6.54 14.15
N THR A 48 -8.17 -6.36 14.94
CA THR A 48 -8.08 -5.31 15.96
C THR A 48 -6.88 -4.42 15.67
N PHE A 49 -6.93 -3.20 16.17
CA PHE A 49 -5.85 -2.22 16.03
C PHE A 49 -5.20 -1.97 17.37
N ASP A 50 -3.88 -1.84 17.35
CA ASP A 50 -3.09 -1.37 18.48
C ASP A 50 -2.23 -0.19 17.99
N GLY A 51 -2.37 0.98 18.59
CA GLY A 51 -1.69 2.19 18.16
C GLY A 51 -2.22 3.44 18.84
N ASP A 52 -2.04 4.58 18.19
CA ASP A 52 -2.45 5.86 18.71
C ASP A 52 -3.99 5.97 18.83
N LYS A 53 -4.48 6.30 20.03
CA LYS A 53 -5.91 6.44 20.29
C LYS A 53 -6.54 7.58 19.51
N GLU A 54 -5.80 8.65 19.24
CA GLU A 54 -6.30 9.78 18.47
C GLU A 54 -6.60 9.36 17.03
N LEU A 55 -5.79 8.46 16.46
CA LEU A 55 -6.05 7.87 15.16
C LEU A 55 -7.29 6.98 15.14
N LEU A 56 -7.52 6.20 16.20
CA LEU A 56 -8.51 5.12 16.21
C LEU A 56 -9.89 5.55 16.75
N GLU A 57 -9.93 6.53 17.61
CA GLU A 57 -11.14 6.93 18.37
C GLU A 57 -11.41 8.44 18.28
N GLY A 58 -10.65 9.19 17.49
CA GLY A 58 -10.68 10.64 17.46
C GLY A 58 -10.71 11.26 16.06
N GLU A 59 -10.47 12.54 16.04
CA GLU A 59 -10.25 13.33 14.83
C GLU A 59 -8.75 13.63 14.72
N PRO A 60 -7.95 12.74 14.08
CA PRO A 60 -6.50 12.87 14.08
C PRO A 60 -6.06 14.14 13.35
N LYS A 61 -4.95 14.70 13.82
CA LYS A 61 -4.30 15.85 13.21
C LYS A 61 -3.28 15.40 12.16
N LYS A 62 -2.92 16.32 11.27
CA LYS A 62 -1.87 16.10 10.27
C LYS A 62 -0.63 15.45 10.89
N GLY A 63 -0.20 14.33 10.31
CA GLY A 63 0.96 13.57 10.79
C GLY A 63 1.04 12.16 10.22
N ILE A 64 2.07 11.45 10.62
CA ILE A 64 2.23 10.01 10.34
C ILE A 64 2.00 9.26 11.65
N TYR A 65 1.10 8.30 11.62
CA TYR A 65 0.70 7.48 12.76
C TYR A 65 1.09 6.04 12.52
N GLU A 66 1.78 5.45 13.50
CA GLU A 66 2.12 4.02 13.47
C GLU A 66 1.04 3.23 14.20
N CYS A 67 0.60 2.16 13.57
CA CYS A 67 -0.44 1.29 14.08
C CYS A 67 -0.09 -0.17 13.78
N THR A 68 -0.61 -1.10 14.56
CA THR A 68 -0.43 -2.53 14.33
C THR A 68 -1.79 -3.20 14.18
N LEU A 69 -1.98 -3.89 13.05
CA LEU A 69 -3.11 -4.79 12.86
C LEU A 69 -2.83 -6.10 13.58
N ASN A 70 -3.80 -6.58 14.34
CA ASN A 70 -3.72 -7.87 15.02
C ASN A 70 -4.96 -8.69 14.72
N VAL A 71 -4.77 -9.97 14.50
CA VAL A 71 -5.87 -10.93 14.38
C VAL A 71 -5.45 -12.27 14.97
N THR A 72 -6.36 -12.89 15.71
CA THR A 72 -6.16 -14.23 16.29
C THR A 72 -7.14 -15.20 15.67
N ASN A 73 -6.65 -16.30 15.12
CA ASN A 73 -7.49 -17.33 14.52
C ASN A 73 -8.10 -18.27 15.58
N SER A 74 -9.01 -19.15 15.16
CA SER A 74 -9.73 -20.08 16.07
C SER A 74 -8.84 -21.06 16.83
N VAL A 75 -7.63 -21.30 16.36
CA VAL A 75 -6.67 -22.18 17.04
C VAL A 75 -5.66 -21.43 17.92
N GLY A 76 -5.85 -20.11 18.09
CA GLY A 76 -5.10 -19.28 19.01
C GLY A 76 -3.79 -18.70 18.47
N PHE A 77 -3.54 -18.75 17.15
CA PHE A 77 -2.40 -18.06 16.55
C PHE A 77 -2.73 -16.60 16.27
N THR A 78 -1.90 -15.69 16.77
CA THR A 78 -2.00 -14.26 16.49
C THR A 78 -1.01 -13.85 15.40
N THR A 79 -1.52 -13.15 14.39
CA THR A 79 -0.71 -12.51 13.37
C THR A 79 -0.78 -11.00 13.55
N SER A 80 0.36 -10.33 13.47
CA SER A 80 0.49 -8.87 13.62
C SER A 80 1.13 -8.28 12.38
N LEU A 81 0.60 -7.16 11.90
CA LEU A 81 1.16 -6.39 10.77
C LEU A 81 1.27 -4.92 11.16
N PRO A 82 2.49 -4.38 11.32
CA PRO A 82 2.67 -2.95 11.50
C PRO A 82 2.33 -2.20 10.21
N ILE A 83 1.58 -1.12 10.35
CA ILE A 83 1.19 -0.22 9.27
C ILE A 83 1.47 1.22 9.65
N SER A 84 1.63 2.07 8.66
CA SER A 84 1.75 3.52 8.80
C SER A 84 0.58 4.20 8.11
N VAL A 85 -0.07 5.13 8.80
CA VAL A 85 -1.22 5.89 8.30
C VAL A 85 -0.84 7.35 8.19
N GLU A 86 -0.99 7.93 7.01
CA GLU A 86 -0.78 9.37 6.79
C GLU A 86 -2.08 10.12 7.00
N ILE A 87 -2.05 11.14 7.86
CA ILE A 87 -3.10 12.14 7.98
C ILE A 87 -2.60 13.42 7.35
N TYR A 88 -3.28 13.86 6.30
CA TYR A 88 -2.91 15.07 5.58
C TYR A 88 -3.81 16.26 5.94
N GLU A 89 -3.30 17.46 5.71
CA GLU A 89 -4.07 18.69 5.91
C GLU A 89 -5.23 18.77 4.92
N ASP A 90 -6.44 18.97 5.42
CA ASP A 90 -7.63 19.11 4.57
C ASP A 90 -7.71 20.52 3.97
N SER A 91 -6.79 20.84 3.08
CA SER A 91 -6.73 22.10 2.35
C SER A 91 -7.08 21.93 0.86
N TYR A 92 -7.44 23.05 0.20
CA TYR A 92 -7.70 23.04 -1.23
C TYR A 92 -6.48 22.56 -2.02
N ASP A 93 -5.27 23.01 -1.65
CA ASP A 93 -4.04 22.69 -2.35
C ASP A 93 -3.67 21.22 -2.21
N GLU A 94 -3.79 20.64 -1.01
CA GLU A 94 -3.54 19.20 -0.80
C GLU A 94 -4.51 18.33 -1.60
N ARG A 95 -5.76 18.75 -1.73
CA ARG A 95 -6.77 17.98 -2.49
C ARG A 95 -6.64 18.10 -4.00
N ASN A 96 -6.14 19.22 -4.52
CA ASN A 96 -6.21 19.51 -5.95
C ASN A 96 -4.84 19.61 -6.65
N LYS A 97 -3.76 19.83 -5.90
CA LYS A 97 -2.41 19.99 -6.47
C LYS A 97 -1.45 18.85 -6.13
N ARG A 98 -1.72 18.10 -5.06
CA ARG A 98 -0.87 16.99 -4.67
C ARG A 98 -1.18 15.78 -5.54
N PRO A 99 -0.19 15.19 -6.22
CA PRO A 99 -0.38 13.98 -6.99
C PRO A 99 -0.66 12.80 -6.05
N GLU A 100 -1.24 11.74 -6.58
CA GLU A 100 -1.45 10.47 -5.89
C GLU A 100 -0.69 9.35 -6.58
N LEU A 101 0.10 8.60 -5.83
CA LEU A 101 0.83 7.43 -6.27
C LEU A 101 0.04 6.18 -5.94
N VAL A 102 -0.41 5.46 -6.97
CA VAL A 102 -1.26 4.28 -6.81
C VAL A 102 -0.44 3.02 -7.06
N LEU A 103 -0.52 2.09 -6.11
CA LEU A 103 0.05 0.75 -6.23
C LEU A 103 -1.05 -0.26 -6.55
N ASN A 104 -0.71 -1.33 -7.27
CA ASN A 104 -1.66 -2.41 -7.55
C ASN A 104 -2.00 -3.25 -6.31
N GLN A 105 -1.16 -3.17 -5.27
CA GLN A 105 -1.41 -3.70 -3.93
C GLN A 105 -0.48 -3.03 -2.92
N TYR A 106 -0.88 -2.98 -1.65
CA TYR A 106 -0.15 -2.29 -0.58
C TYR A 106 0.48 -3.26 0.44
N VAL A 107 0.16 -4.54 0.34
CA VAL A 107 0.81 -5.64 1.09
C VAL A 107 1.10 -6.78 0.12
N THR A 108 2.28 -7.35 0.19
CA THR A 108 2.64 -8.55 -0.56
C THR A 108 3.35 -9.56 0.32
N TYR A 109 3.18 -10.84 0.00
CA TYR A 109 3.77 -11.97 0.70
C TYR A 109 4.71 -12.71 -0.24
N LEU A 110 5.95 -12.88 0.20
CA LEU A 110 7.00 -13.56 -0.56
C LEU A 110 7.50 -14.77 0.22
N LYS A 111 7.75 -15.85 -0.48
CA LYS A 111 8.51 -16.95 0.10
C LYS A 111 9.99 -16.54 0.22
N LYS A 112 10.65 -17.05 1.26
CA LYS A 112 12.10 -16.85 1.40
C LYS A 112 12.83 -17.25 0.12
N GLY A 113 13.71 -16.38 -0.38
CA GLY A 113 14.47 -16.55 -1.61
C GLY A 113 13.69 -16.28 -2.90
N GLN A 114 12.44 -15.82 -2.82
CA GLN A 114 11.66 -15.43 -3.99
C GLN A 114 12.16 -14.10 -4.57
N ASP A 115 12.26 -14.01 -5.88
CA ASP A 115 12.62 -12.77 -6.56
C ASP A 115 11.61 -11.66 -6.27
N PHE A 116 12.12 -10.45 -6.03
CA PHE A 116 11.34 -9.26 -5.75
C PHE A 116 11.76 -8.12 -6.68
N ASN A 117 10.79 -7.52 -7.34
CA ASN A 117 10.98 -6.31 -8.14
C ASN A 117 9.94 -5.25 -7.74
N ALA A 118 10.38 -4.19 -7.11
CA ALA A 118 9.51 -3.13 -6.62
C ALA A 118 8.72 -2.41 -7.75
N ASN A 119 9.27 -2.32 -8.96
CA ASN A 119 8.59 -1.65 -10.08
C ASN A 119 7.27 -2.34 -10.48
N THR A 120 7.14 -3.65 -10.24
CA THR A 120 5.95 -4.41 -10.63
C THR A 120 4.72 -4.09 -9.79
N TYR A 121 4.89 -3.36 -8.69
CA TYR A 121 3.80 -2.97 -7.79
C TYR A 121 3.27 -1.56 -8.05
N LEU A 122 3.98 -0.78 -8.84
CA LEU A 122 3.53 0.54 -9.26
C LEU A 122 2.45 0.37 -10.32
N ASP A 123 1.28 0.99 -10.10
CA ASP A 123 0.17 0.97 -11.06
C ASP A 123 0.16 2.28 -11.87
N HIS A 124 -0.11 3.42 -11.23
CA HIS A 124 -0.11 4.70 -11.92
C HIS A 124 0.06 5.89 -10.94
N VAL A 125 0.26 7.07 -11.52
CA VAL A 125 0.18 8.35 -10.81
C VAL A 125 -1.07 9.08 -11.29
N VAL A 126 -1.81 9.66 -10.36
CA VAL A 126 -2.94 10.57 -10.65
C VAL A 126 -2.44 11.99 -10.43
N GLU A 127 -2.57 12.83 -11.43
CA GLU A 127 -2.27 14.25 -11.38
C GLU A 127 -3.41 15.02 -12.04
N ASP A 128 -3.89 16.08 -11.44
CA ASP A 128 -5.05 16.87 -11.92
C ASP A 128 -6.31 16.02 -12.23
N GLY A 129 -6.49 14.92 -11.49
CA GLY A 129 -7.60 13.98 -11.69
C GLY A 129 -7.44 13.04 -12.90
N GLU A 130 -6.32 13.08 -13.59
CA GLU A 130 -6.03 12.24 -14.76
C GLU A 130 -4.97 11.19 -14.46
N LYS A 131 -5.13 9.98 -15.01
CA LYS A 131 -4.13 8.91 -14.90
C LYS A 131 -3.00 9.17 -15.88
N LYS A 132 -1.76 9.22 -15.35
CA LYS A 132 -0.55 9.49 -16.14
C LYS A 132 0.46 8.36 -15.90
N ILE A 133 0.53 7.36 -16.80
CA ILE A 133 1.61 6.35 -16.83
C ILE A 133 1.89 5.87 -18.25
N GLU A 134 3.17 5.62 -18.50
CA GLU A 134 3.64 4.90 -19.68
C GLU A 134 3.45 3.39 -19.48
N ASP A 135 2.55 2.79 -20.27
CA ASP A 135 2.36 1.34 -20.29
C ASP A 135 3.52 0.69 -21.06
N THR A 136 4.50 0.12 -20.35
CA THR A 136 5.66 -0.53 -20.97
C THR A 136 5.42 -1.98 -21.37
N ALA A 137 4.17 -2.42 -21.46
CA ALA A 137 3.85 -3.81 -21.77
C ALA A 137 2.66 -3.97 -22.73
N SER A 138 2.85 -3.65 -24.00
CA SER A 138 2.29 -4.47 -25.10
C SER A 138 2.86 -4.01 -26.43
N GLY A 139 3.77 -4.84 -26.95
CA GLY A 139 4.07 -4.77 -28.38
C GLY A 139 2.86 -5.23 -29.15
N ASP A 140 2.14 -4.34 -29.75
CA ASP A 140 1.44 -4.57 -30.99
C ASP A 140 1.53 -3.33 -31.87
N SER A 141 2.10 -3.58 -33.03
CA SER A 141 2.38 -2.61 -34.06
C SER A 141 1.10 -2.29 -34.83
N SER A 142 0.57 -1.11 -34.64
CA SER A 142 -0.19 -0.44 -35.70
C SER A 142 0.07 1.05 -35.64
N GLU A 143 0.63 1.50 -36.75
CA GLU A 143 1.00 2.86 -37.04
C GLU A 143 -0.25 3.78 -36.95
N GLU A 144 -0.30 4.65 -35.94
CA GLU A 144 -0.93 5.95 -36.07
C GLU A 144 -0.08 7.00 -35.39
N GLN A 145 0.28 7.97 -36.17
CA GLN A 145 1.27 8.99 -35.90
C GLN A 145 0.81 10.01 -34.90
N ASN A 146 1.69 10.34 -33.96
CA ASN A 146 2.00 11.69 -33.56
C ASN A 146 0.94 12.45 -32.75
N GLN A 147 0.80 12.06 -31.48
CA GLN A 147 0.79 13.07 -30.42
C GLN A 147 1.51 12.43 -29.22
N ILE A 148 2.76 12.79 -29.02
CA ILE A 148 3.43 12.61 -27.73
C ILE A 148 2.59 13.42 -26.76
N SER A 149 1.72 12.75 -26.03
CA SER A 149 0.98 13.40 -24.95
C SER A 149 2.03 13.87 -23.94
N LYS A 150 2.02 15.16 -23.66
CA LYS A 150 2.91 15.87 -22.76
C LYS A 150 2.74 15.43 -21.30
N ASP A 151 1.92 14.39 -21.07
CA ASP A 151 1.29 14.04 -19.81
C ASP A 151 1.67 12.65 -19.28
N VAL A 152 2.66 11.99 -19.87
CA VAL A 152 3.11 10.66 -19.39
C VAL A 152 4.25 10.84 -18.39
N ILE A 153 4.04 10.35 -17.17
CA ILE A 153 5.06 10.37 -16.13
C ILE A 153 5.95 9.15 -16.30
N PRO A 154 7.25 9.32 -16.64
CA PRO A 154 8.15 8.19 -16.80
C PRO A 154 8.41 7.53 -15.44
N LEU A 155 8.49 6.19 -15.42
CA LEU A 155 8.83 5.42 -14.22
C LEU A 155 10.16 5.87 -13.57
N SER A 156 11.08 6.41 -14.37
CA SER A 156 12.36 6.93 -13.89
C SER A 156 12.24 8.19 -13.00
N SER A 157 11.11 8.88 -13.03
CA SER A 157 10.84 10.02 -12.15
C SER A 157 10.31 9.62 -10.76
N ILE A 158 10.01 8.32 -10.56
CA ILE A 158 9.56 7.79 -9.30
C ILE A 158 10.76 7.24 -8.53
N GLU A 159 11.04 7.83 -7.40
CA GLU A 159 12.08 7.38 -6.49
C GLU A 159 11.57 6.18 -5.67
N ILE A 160 12.27 5.04 -5.79
CA ILE A 160 11.93 3.82 -5.05
C ILE A 160 13.03 3.50 -4.06
N THR A 161 12.70 3.52 -2.78
CA THR A 161 13.61 3.13 -1.70
C THR A 161 13.17 1.79 -1.11
N SER A 162 14.03 0.77 -1.26
CA SER A 162 13.77 -0.58 -0.77
C SER A 162 14.93 -1.12 0.06
N LYS A 163 14.60 -1.76 1.19
CA LYS A 163 15.53 -2.54 2.02
C LYS A 163 15.08 -4.00 2.14
N VAL A 164 14.26 -4.47 1.20
CA VAL A 164 13.77 -5.85 1.18
C VAL A 164 14.93 -6.82 1.04
N ASN A 165 14.97 -7.79 1.96
CA ASN A 165 15.89 -8.91 1.91
C ASN A 165 15.07 -10.20 1.87
N THR A 166 14.92 -10.77 0.67
CA THR A 166 14.12 -11.97 0.46
C THR A 166 14.74 -13.23 1.07
N GLU A 167 16.04 -13.21 1.38
CA GLU A 167 16.72 -14.31 2.07
C GLU A 167 16.45 -14.37 3.58
N LYS A 168 15.81 -13.34 4.12
CA LYS A 168 15.52 -13.25 5.55
C LYS A 168 14.04 -13.02 5.79
N LYS A 169 13.42 -13.92 6.57
CA LYS A 169 12.04 -13.73 7.06
C LYS A 169 11.90 -12.41 7.82
N GLY A 170 10.83 -11.70 7.56
CA GLY A 170 10.56 -10.42 8.22
C GLY A 170 9.57 -9.57 7.45
N ILE A 171 9.28 -8.40 8.00
CA ILE A 171 8.41 -7.40 7.40
C ILE A 171 9.28 -6.23 6.97
N TYR A 172 9.13 -5.83 5.73
CA TYR A 172 9.90 -4.77 5.10
C TYR A 172 8.95 -3.74 4.50
N THR A 173 9.40 -2.50 4.39
CA THR A 173 8.66 -1.45 3.69
C THR A 173 9.46 -0.97 2.49
N VAL A 174 8.77 -0.84 1.36
CA VAL A 174 9.26 -0.16 0.16
C VAL A 174 8.52 1.16 0.05
N ASN A 175 9.26 2.26 -0.04
CA ASN A 175 8.70 3.59 -0.23
C ASN A 175 8.84 3.99 -1.69
N TYR A 176 7.75 4.48 -2.26
CA TYR A 176 7.68 5.10 -3.58
C TYR A 176 7.41 6.58 -3.38
N ARG A 177 8.17 7.43 -4.03
CA ARG A 177 8.01 8.89 -3.97
C ARG A 177 8.00 9.48 -5.37
N TYR A 178 7.08 10.39 -5.58
CA TYR A 178 7.01 11.20 -6.79
C TYR A 178 6.82 12.66 -6.42
N THR A 179 7.48 13.56 -7.14
CA THR A 179 7.31 15.00 -7.01
C THR A 179 6.83 15.55 -8.34
N SER A 180 5.67 16.20 -8.33
CA SER A 180 5.11 16.85 -9.52
C SER A 180 6.02 17.98 -10.00
N GLU A 181 6.40 17.96 -11.26
CA GLU A 181 7.15 19.06 -11.89
C GLU A 181 6.29 20.30 -12.06
N GLU A 182 4.98 20.12 -12.18
CA GLU A 182 4.04 21.21 -12.42
C GLU A 182 3.68 21.95 -11.13
N THR A 183 3.34 21.22 -10.09
CA THR A 183 2.85 21.80 -8.84
C THR A 183 3.91 21.92 -7.76
N GLY A 184 5.00 21.15 -7.86
CA GLY A 184 6.04 21.04 -6.84
C GLY A 184 5.64 20.23 -5.59
N TYR A 185 4.41 19.68 -5.56
CA TYR A 185 3.96 18.82 -4.48
C TYR A 185 4.52 17.41 -4.63
N ASP A 186 4.86 16.78 -3.51
CA ASP A 186 5.28 15.39 -3.47
C ASP A 186 4.20 14.47 -2.90
N CYS A 187 4.22 13.21 -3.33
CA CYS A 187 3.42 12.15 -2.78
C CYS A 187 4.24 10.91 -2.52
N ASN A 188 3.77 10.10 -1.60
CA ASN A 188 4.40 8.86 -1.21
C ASN A 188 3.37 7.72 -1.17
N ALA A 189 3.82 6.52 -1.50
CA ALA A 189 3.10 5.29 -1.25
C ALA A 189 4.04 4.25 -0.63
N ASN A 190 3.52 3.45 0.27
CA ASN A 190 4.28 2.39 0.92
C ASN A 190 3.72 1.03 0.56
N LEU A 191 4.61 0.11 0.14
CA LEU A 191 4.31 -1.31 0.01
C LEU A 191 4.91 -2.05 1.19
N ILE A 192 4.11 -2.81 1.90
CA ILE A 192 4.57 -3.73 2.95
C ILE A 192 4.90 -5.07 2.29
N VAL A 193 6.11 -5.56 2.51
CA VAL A 193 6.60 -6.83 1.99
C VAL A 193 6.85 -7.78 3.15
N VAL A 194 6.09 -8.85 3.23
CA VAL A 194 6.25 -9.90 4.23
C VAL A 194 6.98 -11.07 3.60
N VAL A 195 8.17 -11.40 4.12
CA VAL A 195 8.95 -12.57 3.70
C VAL A 195 8.73 -13.69 4.73
N GLU A 196 8.13 -14.80 4.31
CA GLU A 196 7.74 -15.95 5.13
C GLU A 196 8.43 -17.28 4.76
#